data_5551beedc619f1ef2cfe3b9874978b3a
#
_entry.id   5551beedc619f1ef2cfe3b9874978b3a
#
_cell.length_a   1.000
_cell.length_b   1.000
_cell.length_c   1.000
_cell.angle_alpha   90.00
_cell.angle_beta   90.00
_cell.angle_gamma   90.00
#
_symmetry.space_group_name_H-M   'P 1'
#
loop_
_entity.id
_entity.type
_entity.pdbx_description
1 polymer ?
#
loop_
_entity_poly.entity_id
_entity_poly.type
_entity_poly.pdbx_seq_one_letter_code
_entity_poly.pdbx_strand_id
1 'polypeptide(L)'
;MKIFKIVKLGLLSLAICATTTSCNDWLQVDTEDSIMEGLLFENDEGYMSALNGVYSKMNELYGSTLSMGMLDVMAQYYNVEANTNHSFYNSAAFKYDQAGFKSTSNSVWTSLYLYIANLNTLLSHCDDSNSKLSKLYRPYVKGEALALRAFFHFDLLRLYGPIYSAETENTIVMPYQETTSKEIQPLLSAKDVAAKIMRDLNEAEELLKEDRIRKDGVMNGDSDDPNDKTAFRYRNFRLNYYAVKALKARLYLWLGDKENAYNEATSIIKLNKDEGVFPWTRKNAVTST
;
A
#
# COMPACT_ATOMS: atom_id res chain seq x y z
N MET A 1 -48.12 20.59 56.81
CA MET A 1 -47.12 19.52 56.93
C MET A 1 -46.98 18.62 55.68
N LYS A 2 -48.00 18.39 54.87
CA LYS A 2 -47.91 17.56 53.63
C LYS A 2 -47.19 18.28 52.47
N ILE A 3 -47.38 19.59 52.28
CA ILE A 3 -46.78 20.35 51.18
C ILE A 3 -45.23 20.42 51.31
N PHE A 4 -44.72 20.59 52.55
CA PHE A 4 -43.27 20.62 52.81
C PHE A 4 -42.56 19.28 52.51
N LYS A 5 -43.24 18.16 52.65
CA LYS A 5 -42.69 16.83 52.29
C LYS A 5 -42.63 16.64 50.78
N ILE A 6 -43.61 17.17 50.04
CA ILE A 6 -43.66 17.05 48.55
C ILE A 6 -42.57 17.94 47.94
N VAL A 7 -42.33 19.13 48.44
CA VAL A 7 -41.26 20.04 47.97
C VAL A 7 -39.87 19.46 48.28
N LYS A 8 -39.66 18.84 49.47
CA LYS A 8 -38.39 18.15 49.77
C LYS A 8 -38.17 16.92 48.89
N LEU A 9 -39.22 16.16 48.56
CA LEU A 9 -39.09 14.99 47.66
C LEU A 9 -38.80 15.44 46.23
N GLY A 10 -39.39 16.55 45.74
CA GLY A 10 -39.14 17.10 44.43
C GLY A 10 -37.73 17.71 44.29
N LEU A 11 -37.19 18.34 45.34
CA LEU A 11 -35.81 18.82 45.35
C LEU A 11 -34.78 17.67 45.42
N LEU A 12 -35.09 16.57 46.08
CA LEU A 12 -34.22 15.39 46.15
C LEU A 12 -34.16 14.64 44.81
N SER A 13 -35.28 14.56 44.09
CA SER A 13 -35.31 13.94 42.74
C SER A 13 -34.59 14.81 41.69
N LEU A 14 -34.63 16.16 41.81
CA LEU A 14 -33.91 17.07 40.92
C LEU A 14 -32.39 17.01 41.15
N ALA A 15 -31.94 16.80 42.39
CA ALA A 15 -30.53 16.62 42.72
C ALA A 15 -29.94 15.30 42.20
N ILE A 16 -30.72 14.25 42.11
CA ILE A 16 -30.29 12.94 41.59
C ILE A 16 -30.15 12.99 40.07
N CYS A 17 -30.99 13.75 39.36
CA CYS A 17 -30.88 13.90 37.88
C CYS A 17 -29.67 14.77 37.44
N ALA A 18 -29.14 15.63 38.34
CA ALA A 18 -28.00 16.48 38.02
C ALA A 18 -26.63 15.77 38.12
N THR A 19 -26.58 14.55 38.70
CA THR A 19 -25.32 13.81 38.87
C THR A 19 -25.05 12.78 37.79
N THR A 20 -25.88 12.70 36.73
CA THR A 20 -25.68 11.77 35.59
C THR A 20 -25.01 12.41 34.38
N THR A 21 -24.32 13.54 34.54
CA THR A 21 -23.31 13.93 33.54
C THR A 21 -22.10 13.03 33.75
N SER A 22 -22.23 11.79 33.29
CA SER A 22 -21.10 10.88 33.18
C SER A 22 -20.10 11.51 32.25
N CYS A 23 -18.92 11.84 32.77
CA CYS A 23 -17.76 12.15 31.97
C CYS A 23 -17.46 10.93 31.11
N ASN A 24 -17.89 10.94 29.86
CA ASN A 24 -17.53 9.92 28.87
C ASN A 24 -16.02 9.88 28.63
N ASP A 25 -15.31 10.98 28.92
CA ASP A 25 -13.85 11.07 28.70
C ASP A 25 -13.02 10.27 29.73
N TRP A 26 -13.58 9.91 30.90
CA TRP A 26 -12.81 9.15 31.90
C TRP A 26 -12.79 7.64 31.63
N LEU A 27 -13.61 7.15 30.73
CA LEU A 27 -13.71 5.72 30.36
C LEU A 27 -13.09 5.40 28.99
N GLN A 28 -12.50 6.36 28.31
CA GLN A 28 -11.64 6.09 27.15
C GLN A 28 -10.28 5.63 27.66
N VAL A 29 -10.14 4.36 27.90
CA VAL A 29 -8.83 3.71 28.04
C VAL A 29 -8.28 3.59 26.64
N ASP A 30 -7.39 4.52 26.25
CA ASP A 30 -6.60 4.35 25.05
C ASP A 30 -5.81 3.04 25.18
N THR A 31 -5.98 2.15 24.21
CA THR A 31 -5.19 0.92 24.19
C THR A 31 -3.71 1.28 23.98
N GLU A 32 -2.78 0.47 24.49
CA GLU A 32 -1.33 0.70 24.26
C GLU A 32 -1.03 0.91 22.78
N ASP A 33 -1.73 0.20 21.90
CA ASP A 33 -1.60 0.33 20.45
C ASP A 33 -1.98 1.71 19.93
N SER A 34 -3.06 2.34 20.47
CA SER A 34 -3.47 3.67 20.04
C SER A 34 -2.54 4.78 20.56
N ILE A 35 -1.95 4.59 21.75
CA ILE A 35 -0.94 5.50 22.29
C ILE A 35 0.34 5.40 21.44
N MET A 36 0.78 4.20 21.09
CA MET A 36 1.95 3.98 20.25
C MET A 36 1.73 4.52 18.84
N GLU A 37 0.53 4.35 18.26
CA GLU A 37 0.16 4.91 16.96
C GLU A 37 0.20 6.44 17.02
N GLY A 38 -0.39 7.06 18.04
CA GLY A 38 -0.34 8.52 18.24
C GLY A 38 1.09 9.06 18.30
N LEU A 39 1.97 8.41 19.07
CA LEU A 39 3.38 8.79 19.17
C LEU A 39 4.15 8.63 17.85
N LEU A 40 3.81 7.61 17.06
CA LEU A 40 4.46 7.36 15.77
C LEU A 40 4.22 8.51 14.78
N PHE A 41 3.02 9.10 14.77
CA PHE A 41 2.64 10.14 13.81
C PHE A 41 2.80 11.58 14.33
N GLU A 42 3.69 11.81 15.30
CA GLU A 42 3.98 13.15 15.85
C GLU A 42 4.94 14.00 14.99
N ASN A 43 5.66 13.39 14.05
CA ASN A 43 6.64 14.09 13.20
C ASN A 43 6.89 13.36 11.88
N ASP A 44 7.58 14.01 10.94
CA ASP A 44 7.90 13.48 9.61
C ASP A 44 8.64 12.14 9.65
N GLU A 45 9.56 11.96 10.60
CA GLU A 45 10.34 10.73 10.76
C GLU A 45 9.46 9.54 11.12
N GLY A 46 8.42 9.74 11.92
CA GLY A 46 7.45 8.70 12.26
C GLY A 46 6.61 8.26 11.05
N TYR A 47 6.14 9.21 10.25
CA TYR A 47 5.45 8.89 8.99
C TYR A 47 6.36 8.12 8.02
N MET A 48 7.62 8.55 7.88
CA MET A 48 8.60 7.83 7.06
C MET A 48 8.90 6.44 7.61
N SER A 49 8.97 6.27 8.94
CA SER A 49 9.18 4.98 9.59
C SER A 49 8.02 4.02 9.32
N ALA A 50 6.77 4.49 9.39
CA ALA A 50 5.60 3.70 9.05
C ALA A 50 5.65 3.22 7.59
N LEU A 51 5.96 4.13 6.65
CA LEU A 51 6.12 3.80 5.23
C LEU A 51 7.26 2.81 4.99
N ASN A 52 8.42 3.01 5.63
CA ASN A 52 9.57 2.11 5.54
C ASN A 52 9.26 0.72 6.12
N GLY A 53 8.43 0.64 7.16
CA GLY A 53 7.95 -0.62 7.71
C GLY A 53 7.20 -1.46 6.67
N VAL A 54 6.38 -0.84 5.82
CA VAL A 54 5.70 -1.53 4.72
C VAL A 54 6.71 -2.02 3.67
N TYR A 55 7.68 -1.20 3.26
CA TYR A 55 8.74 -1.63 2.32
C TYR A 55 9.56 -2.79 2.87
N SER A 56 9.90 -2.76 4.16
CA SER A 56 10.64 -3.85 4.81
C SER A 56 9.86 -5.15 4.79
N LYS A 57 8.57 -5.11 5.14
CA LYS A 57 7.71 -6.29 5.16
C LYS A 57 7.44 -6.85 3.76
N MET A 58 7.28 -5.98 2.76
CA MET A 58 7.08 -6.44 1.39
C MET A 58 8.30 -7.23 0.88
N ASN A 59 9.52 -6.92 1.32
CA ASN A 59 10.71 -7.64 0.89
C ASN A 59 10.66 -9.14 1.25
N GLU A 60 10.09 -9.49 2.40
CA GLU A 60 9.91 -10.90 2.82
C GLU A 60 8.98 -11.65 1.86
N LEU A 61 7.88 -11.02 1.44
CA LEU A 61 6.89 -11.64 0.57
C LEU A 61 7.38 -11.69 -0.89
N TYR A 62 7.86 -10.57 -1.42
CA TYR A 62 8.25 -10.46 -2.83
C TYR A 62 9.59 -11.12 -3.13
N GLY A 63 10.54 -11.10 -2.20
CA GLY A 63 11.88 -11.62 -2.41
C GLY A 63 11.99 -13.14 -2.42
N SER A 64 11.11 -13.87 -1.72
CA SER A 64 11.24 -15.32 -1.57
C SER A 64 9.97 -16.11 -1.86
N THR A 65 8.79 -15.52 -1.64
CA THR A 65 7.53 -16.26 -1.86
C THR A 65 6.97 -16.01 -3.26
N LEU A 66 6.93 -14.77 -3.72
CA LEU A 66 6.43 -14.42 -5.06
C LEU A 66 7.54 -14.53 -6.10
N SER A 67 8.52 -13.62 -6.10
CA SER A 67 9.70 -13.72 -6.97
C SER A 67 10.67 -14.77 -6.45
N MET A 68 11.32 -15.53 -7.32
CA MET A 68 12.15 -16.72 -7.02
C MET A 68 11.40 -17.82 -6.25
N GLY A 69 10.11 -17.70 -6.05
CA GLY A 69 9.26 -18.64 -5.34
C GLY A 69 8.06 -19.06 -6.16
N MET A 70 6.87 -18.94 -5.59
CA MET A 70 5.64 -19.47 -6.17
C MET A 70 5.42 -19.06 -7.64
N LEU A 71 5.56 -17.78 -7.98
CA LEU A 71 5.25 -17.31 -9.33
C LEU A 71 6.28 -17.75 -10.37
N ASP A 72 7.57 -17.66 -10.03
CA ASP A 72 8.65 -18.06 -10.96
C ASP A 72 8.67 -19.57 -11.18
N VAL A 73 8.31 -20.33 -10.15
CA VAL A 73 8.13 -21.79 -10.25
C VAL A 73 6.90 -22.13 -11.11
N MET A 74 5.78 -21.43 -10.93
CA MET A 74 4.59 -21.60 -11.80
C MET A 74 4.87 -21.16 -13.25
N ALA A 75 5.73 -20.17 -13.44
CA ALA A 75 6.21 -19.76 -14.76
C ALA A 75 7.23 -20.73 -15.38
N GLN A 76 7.55 -21.82 -14.68
CA GLN A 76 8.48 -22.87 -15.13
C GLN A 76 9.94 -22.38 -15.31
N TYR A 77 10.33 -21.32 -14.61
CA TYR A 77 11.74 -20.87 -14.62
C TYR A 77 12.65 -21.80 -13.83
N TYR A 78 12.10 -22.56 -12.88
CA TYR A 78 12.83 -23.53 -12.06
C TYR A 78 12.21 -24.92 -12.18
N ASN A 79 13.03 -25.95 -12.45
CA ASN A 79 12.59 -27.31 -12.47
C ASN A 79 12.59 -27.92 -11.06
N VAL A 80 11.46 -27.83 -10.37
CA VAL A 80 11.26 -28.39 -9.02
C VAL A 80 10.37 -29.64 -9.01
N GLU A 81 9.77 -30.02 -10.14
CA GLU A 81 8.85 -31.19 -10.23
C GLU A 81 9.52 -32.52 -9.87
N ALA A 82 10.82 -32.63 -10.08
CA ALA A 82 11.55 -33.86 -9.73
C ALA A 82 11.67 -34.06 -8.20
N ASN A 83 11.45 -33.03 -7.40
CA ASN A 83 11.56 -33.08 -5.95
C ASN A 83 10.21 -32.85 -5.28
N THR A 84 9.50 -33.95 -4.98
CA THR A 84 8.18 -33.91 -4.33
C THR A 84 8.18 -33.30 -2.91
N ASN A 85 9.34 -33.17 -2.28
CA ASN A 85 9.51 -32.54 -0.97
C ASN A 85 9.84 -31.05 -1.05
N HIS A 86 9.99 -30.48 -2.24
CA HIS A 86 10.25 -29.07 -2.41
C HIS A 86 9.03 -28.23 -1.97
N SER A 87 9.25 -27.14 -1.24
CA SER A 87 8.16 -26.28 -0.71
C SER A 87 7.20 -25.78 -1.79
N PHE A 88 7.68 -25.53 -3.00
CA PHE A 88 6.87 -25.11 -4.15
C PHE A 88 6.52 -26.24 -5.13
N TYR A 89 6.68 -27.50 -4.74
CA TYR A 89 6.32 -28.64 -5.62
C TYR A 89 4.87 -28.55 -6.11
N ASN A 90 3.92 -28.26 -5.21
CA ASN A 90 2.52 -28.16 -5.58
C ASN A 90 2.24 -26.96 -6.51
N SER A 91 3.01 -25.88 -6.40
CA SER A 91 2.93 -24.73 -7.32
C SER A 91 3.47 -25.09 -8.70
N ALA A 92 4.62 -25.77 -8.78
CA ALA A 92 5.21 -26.24 -10.03
C ALA A 92 4.30 -27.20 -10.80
N ALA A 93 3.64 -28.09 -10.05
CA ALA A 93 2.74 -29.10 -10.60
C ALA A 93 1.28 -28.60 -10.75
N PHE A 94 1.01 -27.32 -10.52
CA PHE A 94 -0.33 -26.70 -10.59
C PHE A 94 -1.39 -27.41 -9.75
N LYS A 95 -1.00 -27.96 -8.60
CA LYS A 95 -1.87 -28.71 -7.69
C LYS A 95 -2.57 -27.76 -6.70
N TYR A 96 -3.50 -26.95 -7.20
CA TYR A 96 -4.16 -25.88 -6.45
C TYR A 96 -5.03 -26.37 -5.27
N ASP A 97 -5.49 -27.62 -5.31
CA ASP A 97 -6.29 -28.26 -4.27
C ASP A 97 -5.48 -28.74 -3.05
N GLN A 98 -4.16 -28.85 -3.19
CA GLN A 98 -3.28 -29.35 -2.15
C GLN A 98 -3.04 -28.33 -1.04
N ALA A 99 -2.93 -28.85 0.19
CA ALA A 99 -2.77 -28.02 1.41
C ALA A 99 -1.55 -27.08 1.32
N GLY A 100 -0.42 -27.54 0.76
CA GLY A 100 0.78 -26.71 0.60
C GLY A 100 0.56 -25.50 -0.30
N PHE A 101 -0.10 -25.67 -1.45
CA PHE A 101 -0.45 -24.55 -2.32
C PHE A 101 -1.43 -23.57 -1.62
N LYS A 102 -2.52 -24.12 -1.03
CA LYS A 102 -3.52 -23.30 -0.32
C LYS A 102 -2.89 -22.49 0.82
N SER A 103 -1.99 -23.09 1.59
CA SER A 103 -1.29 -22.39 2.67
C SER A 103 -0.46 -21.22 2.15
N THR A 104 0.35 -21.43 1.11
CA THR A 104 1.15 -20.36 0.48
C THR A 104 0.26 -19.26 -0.10
N SER A 105 -0.77 -19.63 -0.85
CA SER A 105 -1.72 -18.69 -1.45
C SER A 105 -2.45 -17.86 -0.39
N ASN A 106 -2.94 -18.49 0.70
CA ASN A 106 -3.57 -17.78 1.80
C ASN A 106 -2.60 -16.83 2.51
N SER A 107 -1.35 -17.23 2.68
CA SER A 107 -0.31 -16.36 3.25
C SER A 107 -0.08 -15.12 2.40
N VAL A 108 0.00 -15.27 1.07
CA VAL A 108 0.12 -14.13 0.13
C VAL A 108 -1.06 -13.19 0.26
N TRP A 109 -2.29 -13.71 0.23
CA TRP A 109 -3.52 -12.94 0.38
C TRP A 109 -3.52 -12.13 1.69
N THR A 110 -3.28 -12.80 2.80
CA THR A 110 -3.30 -12.19 4.13
C THR A 110 -2.22 -11.14 4.29
N SER A 111 -1.00 -11.41 3.80
CA SER A 111 0.11 -10.45 3.88
C SER A 111 -0.16 -9.19 3.07
N LEU A 112 -0.69 -9.31 1.84
CA LEU A 112 -1.00 -8.15 1.01
C LEU A 112 -2.08 -7.28 1.66
N TYR A 113 -3.15 -7.87 2.23
CA TYR A 113 -4.17 -7.09 2.94
C TYR A 113 -3.65 -6.48 4.25
N LEU A 114 -2.72 -7.13 4.94
CA LEU A 114 -2.04 -6.54 6.11
C LEU A 114 -1.23 -5.31 5.71
N TYR A 115 -0.50 -5.37 4.59
CA TYR A 115 0.25 -4.20 4.09
C TYR A 115 -0.69 -3.06 3.68
N ILE A 116 -1.82 -3.39 3.02
CA ILE A 116 -2.86 -2.43 2.67
C ILE A 116 -3.47 -1.78 3.93
N ALA A 117 -3.74 -2.55 4.98
CA ALA A 117 -4.25 -2.02 6.24
C ALA A 117 -3.27 -1.01 6.87
N ASN A 118 -1.98 -1.34 6.92
CA ASN A 118 -0.94 -0.43 7.43
C ASN A 118 -0.85 0.86 6.57
N LEU A 119 -0.97 0.74 5.24
CA LEU A 119 -1.02 1.90 4.36
C LEU A 119 -2.26 2.75 4.59
N ASN A 120 -3.42 2.14 4.84
CA ASN A 120 -4.65 2.89 5.13
C ASN A 120 -4.54 3.66 6.45
N THR A 121 -3.91 3.08 7.48
CA THR A 121 -3.60 3.79 8.72
C THR A 121 -2.68 4.99 8.43
N LEU A 122 -1.59 4.80 7.71
CA LEU A 122 -0.69 5.89 7.32
C LEU A 122 -1.42 6.98 6.54
N LEU A 123 -2.25 6.60 5.54
CA LEU A 123 -3.02 7.55 4.73
C LEU A 123 -4.05 8.33 5.54
N SER A 124 -4.72 7.69 6.52
CA SER A 124 -5.67 8.37 7.40
C SER A 124 -4.99 9.48 8.22
N HIS A 125 -3.78 9.22 8.73
CA HIS A 125 -2.98 10.24 9.41
C HIS A 125 -2.43 11.32 8.46
N CYS A 126 -2.13 10.98 7.20
CA CYS A 126 -1.78 12.00 6.20
C CYS A 126 -2.95 12.97 5.95
N ASP A 127 -4.18 12.46 5.91
CA ASP A 127 -5.38 13.24 5.55
C ASP A 127 -6.10 13.87 6.75
N ASP A 128 -5.65 13.60 7.97
CA ASP A 128 -6.14 14.23 9.18
C ASP A 128 -5.91 15.75 9.13
N SER A 129 -6.92 16.52 9.56
CA SER A 129 -6.84 17.99 9.65
C SER A 129 -5.73 18.48 10.60
N ASN A 130 -5.38 17.67 11.59
CA ASN A 130 -4.33 17.92 12.58
C ASN A 130 -3.01 17.21 12.25
N SER A 131 -2.88 16.67 11.04
CA SER A 131 -1.69 15.95 10.60
C SER A 131 -0.40 16.72 10.89
N LYS A 132 0.56 16.05 11.51
CA LYS A 132 1.90 16.61 11.81
C LYS A 132 2.87 16.45 10.65
N LEU A 133 2.44 15.79 9.56
CA LEU A 133 3.23 15.60 8.36
C LEU A 133 3.45 16.93 7.64
N SER A 134 4.70 17.34 7.51
CA SER A 134 5.06 18.60 6.88
C SER A 134 4.72 18.62 5.38
N LYS A 135 4.59 19.83 4.83
CA LYS A 135 4.34 20.01 3.37
C LYS A 135 5.47 19.45 2.51
N LEU A 136 6.69 19.39 3.05
CA LEU A 136 7.85 18.85 2.35
C LEU A 136 7.76 17.32 2.18
N TYR A 137 7.39 16.62 3.25
CA TYR A 137 7.32 15.14 3.24
C TYR A 137 6.01 14.60 2.68
N ARG A 138 4.92 15.33 2.80
CA ARG A 138 3.58 14.89 2.41
C ARG A 138 3.49 14.31 1.00
N PRO A 139 4.03 14.94 -0.07
CA PRO A 139 3.97 14.39 -1.42
C PRO A 139 4.62 13.01 -1.53
N TYR A 140 5.75 12.82 -0.86
CA TYR A 140 6.48 11.55 -0.88
C TYR A 140 5.74 10.47 -0.09
N VAL A 141 5.40 10.76 1.17
CA VAL A 141 4.76 9.78 2.06
C VAL A 141 3.39 9.36 1.50
N LYS A 142 2.51 10.32 1.21
CA LYS A 142 1.17 10.05 0.70
C LYS A 142 1.22 9.46 -0.71
N GLY A 143 2.07 10.01 -1.60
CA GLY A 143 2.20 9.52 -2.97
C GLY A 143 2.69 8.08 -3.03
N GLU A 144 3.73 7.72 -2.26
CA GLU A 144 4.22 6.35 -2.20
C GLU A 144 3.22 5.40 -1.52
N ALA A 145 2.53 5.84 -0.46
CA ALA A 145 1.52 5.01 0.20
C ALA A 145 0.35 4.67 -0.73
N LEU A 146 -0.14 5.63 -1.52
CA LEU A 146 -1.16 5.39 -2.55
C LEU A 146 -0.66 4.45 -3.65
N ALA A 147 0.57 4.67 -4.12
CA ALA A 147 1.19 3.81 -5.14
C ALA A 147 1.37 2.37 -4.65
N LEU A 148 1.81 2.17 -3.40
CA LEU A 148 1.92 0.84 -2.77
C LEU A 148 0.55 0.19 -2.59
N ARG A 149 -0.47 0.93 -2.16
CA ARG A 149 -1.84 0.41 -2.03
C ARG A 149 -2.38 -0.06 -3.37
N ALA A 150 -2.18 0.73 -4.41
CA ALA A 150 -2.54 0.37 -5.78
C ALA A 150 -1.77 -0.86 -6.26
N PHE A 151 -0.46 -0.94 -6.00
CA PHE A 151 0.39 -2.06 -6.37
C PHE A 151 -0.07 -3.37 -5.73
N PHE A 152 -0.34 -3.38 -4.42
CA PHE A 152 -0.80 -4.58 -3.72
C PHE A 152 -2.19 -5.03 -4.17
N HIS A 153 -3.13 -4.10 -4.38
CA HIS A 153 -4.43 -4.45 -4.93
C HIS A 153 -4.33 -4.96 -6.38
N PHE A 154 -3.41 -4.42 -7.16
CA PHE A 154 -3.19 -4.90 -8.53
C PHE A 154 -2.64 -6.33 -8.54
N ASP A 155 -1.70 -6.65 -7.65
CA ASP A 155 -1.20 -8.02 -7.54
C ASP A 155 -2.27 -8.98 -7.01
N LEU A 156 -3.09 -8.58 -6.03
CA LEU A 156 -4.27 -9.35 -5.60
C LEU A 156 -5.23 -9.61 -6.78
N LEU A 157 -5.54 -8.58 -7.58
CA LEU A 157 -6.43 -8.71 -8.73
C LEU A 157 -5.84 -9.67 -9.80
N ARG A 158 -4.54 -9.61 -10.05
CA ARG A 158 -3.87 -10.49 -11.02
C ARG A 158 -3.75 -11.94 -10.55
N LEU A 159 -3.56 -12.15 -9.25
CA LEU A 159 -3.35 -13.48 -8.67
C LEU A 159 -4.66 -14.23 -8.42
N TYR A 160 -5.72 -13.52 -8.04
CA TYR A 160 -6.97 -14.11 -7.57
C TYR A 160 -8.18 -13.75 -8.43
N GLY A 161 -8.05 -12.78 -9.32
CA GLY A 161 -9.09 -12.42 -10.29
C GLY A 161 -8.99 -13.20 -11.60
N PRO A 162 -9.98 -13.05 -12.48
CA PRO A 162 -9.92 -13.63 -13.81
C PRO A 162 -8.93 -12.89 -14.71
N ILE A 163 -8.53 -13.50 -15.81
CA ILE A 163 -7.91 -12.78 -16.93
C ILE A 163 -8.93 -11.74 -17.42
N TYR A 164 -8.51 -10.48 -17.47
CA TYR A 164 -9.39 -9.37 -17.81
C TYR A 164 -9.79 -9.39 -19.28
N SER A 165 -11.09 -9.34 -19.55
CA SER A 165 -11.67 -9.22 -20.88
C SER A 165 -13.07 -8.60 -20.78
N ALA A 166 -13.71 -8.33 -21.93
CA ALA A 166 -15.09 -7.84 -21.95
C ALA A 166 -16.08 -8.82 -21.29
N GLU A 167 -15.79 -10.13 -21.32
CA GLU A 167 -16.62 -11.17 -20.71
C GLU A 167 -16.43 -11.28 -19.20
N THR A 168 -15.24 -10.90 -18.70
CA THR A 168 -14.86 -11.10 -17.29
C THR A 168 -14.77 -9.82 -16.47
N GLU A 169 -14.79 -8.65 -17.09
CA GLU A 169 -14.63 -7.35 -16.40
C GLU A 169 -15.63 -7.11 -15.26
N ASN A 170 -16.85 -7.66 -15.40
CA ASN A 170 -17.92 -7.53 -14.40
C ASN A 170 -17.95 -8.68 -13.38
N THR A 171 -16.99 -9.62 -13.44
CA THR A 171 -16.87 -10.68 -12.43
C THR A 171 -16.55 -10.07 -11.09
N ILE A 172 -17.34 -10.42 -10.07
CA ILE A 172 -17.08 -10.01 -8.68
C ILE A 172 -15.89 -10.78 -8.14
N VAL A 173 -14.88 -10.06 -7.64
CA VAL A 173 -13.58 -10.65 -7.33
C VAL A 173 -13.11 -10.43 -5.90
N MET A 174 -13.02 -9.18 -5.45
CA MET A 174 -12.37 -8.85 -4.18
C MET A 174 -12.82 -7.48 -3.65
N PRO A 175 -12.66 -7.20 -2.35
CA PRO A 175 -12.85 -5.85 -1.83
C PRO A 175 -11.65 -4.96 -2.22
N TYR A 176 -11.89 -3.67 -2.42
CA TYR A 176 -10.84 -2.66 -2.45
C TYR A 176 -10.83 -1.93 -1.10
N GLN A 177 -9.89 -2.29 -0.24
CA GLN A 177 -9.80 -1.74 1.10
C GLN A 177 -9.07 -0.40 1.07
N GLU A 178 -9.78 0.68 1.40
CA GLU A 178 -9.27 2.06 1.34
C GLU A 178 -9.42 2.84 2.65
N THR A 179 -9.95 2.19 3.68
CA THR A 179 -10.17 2.78 5.00
C THR A 179 -9.59 1.90 6.11
N THR A 180 -9.52 2.46 7.31
CA THR A 180 -9.13 1.73 8.53
C THR A 180 -10.30 0.97 9.17
N SER A 181 -11.49 0.99 8.56
CA SER A 181 -12.67 0.31 9.07
C SER A 181 -12.44 -1.21 9.18
N LYS A 182 -12.87 -1.79 10.30
CA LYS A 182 -12.88 -3.24 10.56
C LYS A 182 -14.14 -3.92 10.00
N GLU A 183 -15.06 -3.16 9.43
CA GLU A 183 -16.28 -3.71 8.82
C GLU A 183 -15.95 -4.42 7.51
N ILE A 184 -16.75 -5.46 7.20
CA ILE A 184 -16.62 -6.20 5.95
C ILE A 184 -16.91 -5.27 4.79
N GLN A 185 -15.92 -5.10 3.91
CA GLN A 185 -16.07 -4.30 2.71
C GLN A 185 -16.74 -5.11 1.59
N PRO A 186 -17.55 -4.45 0.74
CA PRO A 186 -18.19 -5.14 -0.36
C PRO A 186 -17.18 -5.67 -1.37
N LEU A 187 -17.46 -6.86 -1.92
CA LEU A 187 -16.74 -7.36 -3.08
C LEU A 187 -17.07 -6.51 -4.31
N LEU A 188 -16.09 -6.16 -5.09
CA LEU A 188 -16.20 -5.34 -6.29
C LEU A 188 -15.94 -6.17 -7.55
N SER A 189 -16.39 -5.66 -8.69
CA SER A 189 -16.05 -6.24 -10.00
C SER A 189 -14.57 -5.99 -10.33
N ALA A 190 -13.99 -6.80 -11.21
CA ALA A 190 -12.64 -6.62 -11.70
C ALA A 190 -12.41 -5.22 -12.28
N LYS A 191 -13.40 -4.69 -13.00
CA LYS A 191 -13.42 -3.34 -13.57
C LYS A 191 -13.41 -2.25 -12.49
N ASP A 192 -14.23 -2.39 -11.45
CA ASP A 192 -14.30 -1.41 -10.37
C ASP A 192 -13.03 -1.40 -9.53
N VAL A 193 -12.45 -2.58 -9.26
CA VAL A 193 -11.15 -2.70 -8.60
C VAL A 193 -10.07 -2.00 -9.44
N ALA A 194 -10.01 -2.27 -10.74
CA ALA A 194 -9.06 -1.64 -11.65
C ALA A 194 -9.21 -0.12 -11.70
N ALA A 195 -10.45 0.38 -11.70
CA ALA A 195 -10.73 1.82 -11.65
C ALA A 195 -10.20 2.48 -10.36
N LYS A 196 -10.36 1.81 -9.21
CA LYS A 196 -9.83 2.29 -7.93
C LYS A 196 -8.29 2.24 -7.88
N ILE A 197 -7.67 1.20 -8.45
CA ILE A 197 -6.21 1.13 -8.62
C ILE A 197 -5.73 2.33 -9.44
N MET A 198 -6.36 2.60 -10.60
CA MET A 198 -6.00 3.72 -11.46
C MET A 198 -6.17 5.07 -10.77
N ARG A 199 -7.23 5.26 -9.99
CA ARG A 199 -7.45 6.46 -9.17
C ARG A 199 -6.28 6.71 -8.22
N ASP A 200 -5.87 5.70 -7.45
CA ASP A 200 -4.76 5.81 -6.50
C ASP A 200 -3.43 6.11 -7.22
N LEU A 201 -3.19 5.50 -8.38
CA LEU A 201 -2.00 5.77 -9.20
C LEU A 201 -2.00 7.20 -9.77
N ASN A 202 -3.16 7.73 -10.20
CA ASN A 202 -3.26 9.09 -10.70
C ASN A 202 -2.99 10.13 -9.59
N GLU A 203 -3.53 9.92 -8.39
CA GLU A 203 -3.25 10.78 -7.24
C GLU A 203 -1.77 10.69 -6.83
N ALA A 204 -1.19 9.48 -6.83
CA ALA A 204 0.23 9.28 -6.55
C ALA A 204 1.12 9.98 -7.58
N GLU A 205 0.81 9.90 -8.87
CA GLU A 205 1.55 10.59 -9.93
C GLU A 205 1.54 12.11 -9.74
N GLU A 206 0.38 12.69 -9.43
CA GLU A 206 0.28 14.14 -9.18
C GLU A 206 1.08 14.57 -7.95
N LEU A 207 1.01 13.81 -6.86
CA LEU A 207 1.78 14.08 -5.64
C LEU A 207 3.29 14.00 -5.90
N LEU A 208 3.74 13.02 -6.68
CA LEU A 208 5.16 12.75 -6.95
C LEU A 208 5.69 13.50 -8.18
N LYS A 209 4.92 14.41 -8.80
CA LYS A 209 5.36 15.13 -10.01
C LYS A 209 6.67 15.94 -9.82
N GLU A 210 6.94 16.40 -8.60
CA GLU A 210 8.16 17.11 -8.21
C GLU A 210 9.16 16.21 -7.47
N ASP A 211 9.07 14.89 -7.67
CA ASP A 211 10.00 13.93 -7.03
C ASP A 211 11.44 14.28 -7.39
N ARG A 212 12.29 14.36 -6.37
CA ARG A 212 13.71 14.74 -6.51
C ARG A 212 14.48 13.87 -7.48
N ILE A 213 14.11 12.59 -7.64
CA ILE A 213 14.75 11.71 -8.61
C ILE A 213 14.73 12.27 -10.04
N ARG A 214 13.76 13.11 -10.39
CA ARG A 214 13.63 13.73 -11.70
C ARG A 214 14.67 14.83 -11.95
N LYS A 215 15.06 15.55 -10.89
CA LYS A 215 16.01 16.67 -10.95
C LYS A 215 17.42 16.24 -10.58
N ASP A 216 17.52 15.46 -9.52
CA ASP A 216 18.79 15.13 -8.89
C ASP A 216 19.31 13.75 -9.37
N GLY A 217 18.48 12.99 -10.11
CA GLY A 217 18.81 11.65 -10.55
C GLY A 217 18.84 10.65 -9.40
N VAL A 218 19.54 9.54 -9.61
CA VAL A 218 19.75 8.51 -8.59
C VAL A 218 20.84 8.99 -7.62
N MET A 219 20.42 9.33 -6.39
CA MET A 219 21.31 9.71 -5.32
C MET A 219 21.45 8.55 -4.33
N ASN A 220 22.56 7.82 -4.43
CA ASN A 220 22.93 6.76 -3.52
C ASN A 220 24.09 7.25 -2.64
N GLY A 221 24.05 6.86 -1.37
CA GLY A 221 25.05 7.28 -0.39
C GLY A 221 24.59 8.44 0.50
N ASP A 222 25.34 8.71 1.53
CA ASP A 222 25.07 9.78 2.47
C ASP A 222 25.46 11.14 1.89
N SER A 223 24.90 12.21 2.44
CA SER A 223 25.22 13.57 2.09
C SER A 223 25.88 14.26 3.28
N ASP A 224 26.95 15.01 3.02
CA ASP A 224 27.58 15.89 4.01
C ASP A 224 26.74 17.17 4.27
N ASP A 225 25.73 17.44 3.41
CA ASP A 225 24.83 18.57 3.61
C ASP A 225 23.76 18.21 4.67
N PRO A 226 23.72 18.90 5.83
CA PRO A 226 22.73 18.64 6.87
C PRO A 226 21.29 18.95 6.43
N ASN A 227 21.10 19.66 5.33
CA ASN A 227 19.77 19.95 4.75
C ASN A 227 19.35 18.89 3.74
N ASP A 228 20.26 18.04 3.26
CA ASP A 228 19.95 16.95 2.34
C ASP A 228 19.50 15.72 3.14
N LYS A 229 18.21 15.64 3.41
CA LYS A 229 17.64 14.57 4.22
C LYS A 229 17.75 13.22 3.53
N THR A 230 18.26 12.21 4.26
CA THR A 230 18.38 10.82 3.79
C THR A 230 17.05 10.28 3.26
N ALA A 231 15.91 10.74 3.80
CA ALA A 231 14.57 10.37 3.33
C ALA A 231 14.31 10.66 1.84
N PHE A 232 15.03 11.62 1.23
CA PHE A 232 14.89 11.99 -0.17
C PHE A 232 15.97 11.38 -1.08
N ARG A 233 16.86 10.58 -0.51
CA ARG A 233 17.86 9.81 -1.24
C ARG A 233 17.35 8.39 -1.51
N TYR A 234 18.07 7.61 -2.27
CA TYR A 234 17.71 6.22 -2.59
C TYR A 234 16.31 6.08 -3.23
N ARG A 235 15.87 7.13 -3.93
CA ARG A 235 14.54 7.17 -4.55
C ARG A 235 14.36 6.08 -5.61
N ASN A 236 15.42 5.55 -6.19
CA ASN A 236 15.41 4.43 -7.14
C ASN A 236 14.94 3.10 -6.53
N PHE A 237 14.97 2.96 -5.20
CA PHE A 237 14.47 1.76 -4.49
C PHE A 237 13.02 1.91 -4.01
N ARG A 238 12.35 2.97 -4.37
CA ARG A 238 11.01 3.32 -3.89
C ARG A 238 10.03 3.46 -5.05
N LEU A 239 8.73 3.47 -4.75
CA LEU A 239 7.71 3.80 -5.74
C LEU A 239 7.77 5.31 -6.05
N ASN A 240 8.79 5.70 -6.79
CA ASN A 240 9.02 7.04 -7.27
C ASN A 240 8.09 7.40 -8.44
N TYR A 241 8.18 8.64 -8.94
CA TYR A 241 7.39 9.11 -10.07
C TYR A 241 7.38 8.18 -11.29
N TYR A 242 8.56 7.67 -11.69
CA TYR A 242 8.67 6.76 -12.84
C TYR A 242 8.06 5.38 -12.56
N ALA A 243 8.21 4.88 -11.34
CA ALA A 243 7.61 3.61 -10.94
C ALA A 243 6.08 3.68 -10.97
N VAL A 244 5.48 4.80 -10.55
CA VAL A 244 4.03 5.02 -10.64
C VAL A 244 3.58 4.98 -12.11
N LYS A 245 4.27 5.68 -13.01
CA LYS A 245 3.96 5.64 -14.45
C LYS A 245 4.12 4.23 -15.04
N ALA A 246 5.14 3.49 -14.61
CA ALA A 246 5.34 2.10 -15.04
C ALA A 246 4.21 1.19 -14.54
N LEU A 247 3.68 1.40 -13.33
CA LEU A 247 2.51 0.69 -12.82
C LEU A 247 1.25 1.02 -13.62
N LYS A 248 1.05 2.28 -14.01
CA LYS A 248 -0.06 2.66 -14.91
C LYS A 248 0.05 1.96 -16.26
N ALA A 249 1.24 1.93 -16.87
CA ALA A 249 1.47 1.21 -18.11
C ALA A 249 1.15 -0.28 -17.98
N ARG A 250 1.58 -0.93 -16.88
CA ARG A 250 1.25 -2.33 -16.58
C ARG A 250 -0.24 -2.56 -16.40
N LEU A 251 -0.93 -1.67 -15.70
CA LEU A 251 -2.38 -1.76 -15.50
C LEU A 251 -3.13 -1.62 -16.83
N TYR A 252 -2.80 -0.62 -17.65
CA TYR A 252 -3.39 -0.46 -18.98
C TYR A 252 -3.16 -1.69 -19.87
N LEU A 253 -1.94 -2.25 -19.85
CA LEU A 253 -1.63 -3.46 -20.60
C LEU A 253 -2.49 -4.64 -20.13
N TRP A 254 -2.66 -4.81 -18.82
CA TRP A 254 -3.49 -5.87 -18.23
C TRP A 254 -4.98 -5.69 -18.59
N LEU A 255 -5.46 -4.45 -18.68
CA LEU A 255 -6.81 -4.12 -19.12
C LEU A 255 -7.02 -4.29 -20.64
N GLY A 256 -5.97 -4.57 -21.41
CA GLY A 256 -6.02 -4.66 -22.87
C GLY A 256 -5.97 -3.29 -23.58
N ASP A 257 -5.84 -2.20 -22.84
CA ASP A 257 -5.68 -0.84 -23.37
C ASP A 257 -4.24 -0.59 -23.83
N LYS A 258 -3.91 -1.13 -24.99
CA LYS A 258 -2.55 -1.08 -25.55
C LYS A 258 -2.11 0.34 -25.90
N GLU A 259 -3.04 1.20 -26.26
CA GLU A 259 -2.74 2.59 -26.63
C GLU A 259 -2.23 3.37 -25.41
N ASN A 260 -3.00 3.37 -24.32
CA ASN A 260 -2.60 4.05 -23.09
C ASN A 260 -1.37 3.38 -22.45
N ALA A 261 -1.23 2.05 -22.52
CA ALA A 261 -0.02 1.36 -22.07
C ALA A 261 1.22 1.82 -22.85
N TYR A 262 1.12 1.94 -24.17
CA TYR A 262 2.19 2.46 -25.04
C TYR A 262 2.53 3.92 -24.71
N ASN A 263 1.51 4.76 -24.55
CA ASN A 263 1.69 6.19 -24.25
C ASN A 263 2.42 6.39 -22.91
N GLU A 264 2.02 5.66 -21.84
CA GLU A 264 2.70 5.74 -20.55
C GLU A 264 4.13 5.21 -20.62
N ALA A 265 4.37 4.06 -21.24
CA ALA A 265 5.70 3.48 -21.39
C ALA A 265 6.62 4.40 -22.22
N THR A 266 6.14 4.94 -23.34
CA THR A 266 6.89 5.85 -24.20
C THR A 266 7.20 7.17 -23.46
N SER A 267 6.26 7.66 -22.65
CA SER A 267 6.48 8.87 -21.84
C SER A 267 7.63 8.67 -20.83
N ILE A 268 7.72 7.49 -20.19
CA ILE A 268 8.83 7.17 -19.28
C ILE A 268 10.16 7.16 -20.02
N ILE A 269 10.22 6.50 -21.19
CA ILE A 269 11.45 6.43 -22.00
C ILE A 269 11.90 7.82 -22.41
N LYS A 270 10.95 8.68 -22.83
CA LYS A 270 11.24 10.06 -23.24
C LYS A 270 11.75 10.88 -22.04
N LEU A 271 11.03 10.84 -20.89
CA LEU A 271 11.43 11.54 -19.68
C LEU A 271 12.81 11.07 -19.21
N ASN A 272 13.06 9.76 -19.21
CA ASN A 272 14.37 9.23 -18.83
C ASN A 272 15.49 9.72 -19.77
N LYS A 273 15.21 9.85 -21.08
CA LYS A 273 16.17 10.38 -22.04
C LYS A 273 16.46 11.86 -21.80
N ASP A 274 15.43 12.65 -21.49
CA ASP A 274 15.52 14.08 -21.28
C ASP A 274 16.14 14.44 -19.92
N GLU A 275 15.76 13.68 -18.86
CA GLU A 275 16.19 13.90 -17.48
C GLU A 275 17.46 13.09 -17.09
N GLY A 276 17.79 12.04 -17.85
CA GLY A 276 19.04 11.26 -17.68
C GLY A 276 19.11 10.42 -16.41
N VAL A 277 17.96 10.07 -15.80
CA VAL A 277 17.88 9.46 -14.48
C VAL A 277 18.40 8.02 -14.44
N PHE A 278 18.02 7.22 -15.45
CA PHE A 278 18.36 5.78 -15.52
C PHE A 278 19.17 5.51 -16.80
N PRO A 279 20.51 5.62 -16.75
CA PRO A 279 21.32 5.38 -17.95
C PRO A 279 21.20 3.91 -18.38
N TRP A 280 21.14 3.71 -19.72
CA TRP A 280 21.14 2.36 -20.28
C TRP A 280 22.43 1.63 -19.96
N THR A 281 22.32 0.38 -19.53
CA THR A 281 23.48 -0.48 -19.31
C THR A 281 24.21 -0.70 -20.62
N ARG A 282 25.49 -0.38 -20.68
CA ARG A 282 26.31 -0.58 -21.86
C ARG A 282 26.56 -2.08 -22.08
N LYS A 283 26.58 -2.52 -23.35
CA LYS A 283 26.77 -3.91 -23.71
C LYS A 283 28.04 -4.53 -23.07
N ASN A 284 29.13 -3.79 -23.01
CA ASN A 284 30.39 -4.24 -22.40
C ASN A 284 30.33 -4.35 -20.87
N ALA A 285 29.39 -3.70 -20.21
CA ALA A 285 29.20 -3.83 -18.76
C ALA A 285 28.44 -5.11 -18.38
N VAL A 286 27.69 -5.71 -19.31
CA VAL A 286 26.93 -6.97 -19.09
C VAL A 286 27.85 -8.19 -19.25
N THR A 287 28.96 -8.06 -19.97
CA THR A 287 29.89 -9.17 -20.27
C THR A 287 31.08 -9.28 -19.30
N SER A 288 31.15 -8.41 -18.30
CA SER A 288 32.26 -8.34 -17.34
C SER A 288 31.95 -8.91 -15.95
N THR A 289 30.91 -9.77 -15.86
CA THR A 289 30.56 -10.52 -14.64
C THR A 289 30.94 -11.97 -14.72
#